data_eb3cd18834437c8c13ffa40077f48bc7
#
_entry.id   eb3cd18834437c8c13ffa40077f48bc7
#
_cell.length_a   1.000
_cell.length_b   1.000
_cell.length_c   1.000
_cell.angle_alpha   90.00
_cell.angle_beta   90.00
_cell.angle_gamma   90.00
#
_symmetry.space_group_name_H-M   'P 1'
#
loop_
_entity.id
_entity.type
_entity.pdbx_description
1 polymer ?
#
loop_
_entity_poly.entity_id
_entity_poly.type
_entity_poly.pdbx_seq_one_letter_code
_entity_poly.pdbx_strand_id
1 'polypeptide(L)'
;MSTPNQHAGKVIITCAVTGAIHTPSMSPHLPVTPEEIIVDSLAAAEAGAAILHLHARHPDGRPDQSPEGFAAFLPRIKQGTDSVVNITTGGSPYMSVAERTAPAATYQPELASLNMGSMNFGLYPMLNRYTEFTYDWERAHLEGSRDLVFRNSFKDIEYVLETCYGNGTRFEFESYDTSHLYNLAHFADRGLVKAPFFVQSVFGLLGGIGSHPEDVMHMKRTADRLFGSDLRWSVLGAG
;
A
#
# COMPACT_ATOMS: atom_id res chain seq x y z
N MET A 1 31.64 -12.78 -16.86
CA MET A 1 31.08 -13.80 -15.92
C MET A 1 30.27 -13.06 -14.89
N SER A 2 28.95 -13.17 -14.95
CA SER A 2 28.07 -12.55 -13.95
C SER A 2 28.22 -13.32 -12.64
N THR A 3 28.54 -12.63 -11.56
CA THR A 3 28.49 -13.17 -10.19
C THR A 3 27.14 -13.83 -9.94
N PRO A 4 27.10 -15.06 -9.38
CA PRO A 4 25.82 -15.66 -8.99
C PRO A 4 25.08 -14.72 -8.06
N ASN A 5 23.79 -14.49 -8.33
CA ASN A 5 22.93 -13.65 -7.50
C ASN A 5 22.89 -14.26 -6.09
N GLN A 6 23.60 -13.67 -5.12
CA GLN A 6 23.67 -14.15 -3.73
C GLN A 6 22.31 -14.23 -3.02
N HIS A 7 21.27 -13.68 -3.66
CA HIS A 7 19.89 -13.67 -3.16
C HIS A 7 18.97 -14.68 -3.86
N ALA A 8 19.53 -15.55 -4.74
CA ALA A 8 18.75 -16.60 -5.39
C ALA A 8 18.10 -17.50 -4.32
N GLY A 9 16.77 -17.53 -4.30
CA GLY A 9 15.99 -18.31 -3.34
C GLY A 9 15.48 -17.57 -2.09
N LYS A 10 15.82 -16.29 -1.88
CA LYS A 10 15.23 -15.48 -0.82
C LYS A 10 13.95 -14.79 -1.31
N VAL A 11 12.94 -14.76 -0.44
CA VAL A 11 11.66 -14.07 -0.65
C VAL A 11 11.56 -12.90 0.31
N ILE A 12 11.15 -11.74 -0.20
CA ILE A 12 10.83 -10.57 0.64
C ILE A 12 9.39 -10.74 1.13
N ILE A 13 9.20 -10.69 2.44
CA ILE A 13 7.89 -10.72 3.07
C ILE A 13 7.56 -9.31 3.54
N THR A 14 6.46 -8.74 3.02
CA THR A 14 5.87 -7.50 3.51
C THR A 14 4.68 -7.84 4.39
N CYS A 15 4.64 -7.30 5.61
CA CYS A 15 3.47 -7.39 6.48
C CYS A 15 2.71 -6.06 6.48
N ALA A 16 1.46 -6.08 6.05
CA ALA A 16 0.53 -4.95 6.18
C ALA A 16 -0.26 -5.13 7.48
N VAL A 17 0.16 -4.43 8.54
CA VAL A 17 -0.29 -4.69 9.91
C VAL A 17 -1.76 -4.35 10.13
N THR A 18 -2.23 -3.21 9.63
CA THR A 18 -3.62 -2.79 9.85
C THR A 18 -4.37 -2.41 8.57
N GLY A 19 -3.71 -1.78 7.58
CA GLY A 19 -4.35 -1.31 6.34
C GLY A 19 -5.43 -0.23 6.56
N ALA A 20 -6.16 0.12 5.50
CA ALA A 20 -7.25 1.10 5.54
C ALA A 20 -8.62 0.53 5.09
N ILE A 21 -8.64 -0.69 4.53
CA ILE A 21 -9.86 -1.30 3.97
C ILE A 21 -10.75 -1.89 5.07
N HIS A 22 -10.15 -2.65 5.99
CA HIS A 22 -10.88 -3.31 7.06
C HIS A 22 -11.39 -2.31 8.09
N THR A 23 -12.60 -2.54 8.56
CA THR A 23 -13.22 -1.76 9.65
C THR A 23 -13.22 -2.59 10.94
N PRO A 24 -13.33 -1.96 12.13
CA PRO A 24 -13.27 -2.68 13.42
C PRO A 24 -14.23 -3.86 13.53
N SER A 25 -15.42 -3.76 12.96
CA SER A 25 -16.41 -4.85 12.99
C SER A 25 -16.07 -6.06 12.12
N MET A 26 -15.09 -5.94 11.21
CA MET A 26 -14.69 -7.03 10.32
C MET A 26 -13.75 -8.03 10.98
N SER A 27 -12.99 -7.61 11.99
CA SER A 27 -12.07 -8.48 12.72
C SER A 27 -11.80 -7.96 14.13
N PRO A 28 -11.92 -8.82 15.17
CA PRO A 28 -11.54 -8.45 16.54
C PRO A 28 -10.01 -8.33 16.71
N HIS A 29 -9.24 -8.72 15.69
CA HIS A 29 -7.78 -8.68 15.68
C HIS A 29 -7.23 -7.54 14.82
N LEU A 30 -8.08 -6.61 14.39
CA LEU A 30 -7.61 -5.45 13.64
C LEU A 30 -6.91 -4.47 14.59
N PRO A 31 -5.60 -4.22 14.42
CA PRO A 31 -4.90 -3.25 15.25
C PRO A 31 -5.42 -1.83 14.95
N VAL A 32 -5.89 -1.14 15.97
CA VAL A 32 -6.46 0.22 15.88
C VAL A 32 -5.60 1.21 16.63
N THR A 33 -5.21 0.89 17.86
CA THR A 33 -4.41 1.78 18.69
C THR A 33 -2.93 1.78 18.29
N PRO A 34 -2.19 2.87 18.56
CA PRO A 34 -0.73 2.88 18.33
C PRO A 34 0.00 1.73 19.01
N GLU A 35 -0.42 1.34 20.22
CA GLU A 35 0.21 0.24 20.96
C GLU A 35 -0.01 -1.11 20.25
N GLU A 36 -1.22 -1.39 19.79
CA GLU A 36 -1.53 -2.60 19.01
C GLU A 36 -0.72 -2.64 17.71
N ILE A 37 -0.63 -1.51 17.00
CA ILE A 37 0.16 -1.39 15.76
C ILE A 37 1.65 -1.67 16.04
N ILE A 38 2.20 -1.17 17.16
CA ILE A 38 3.59 -1.43 17.56
C ILE A 38 3.80 -2.91 17.85
N VAL A 39 2.96 -3.50 18.70
CA VAL A 39 3.09 -4.90 19.13
C VAL A 39 3.04 -5.83 17.93
N ASP A 40 2.07 -5.66 17.06
CA ASP A 40 1.90 -6.51 15.87
C ASP A 40 3.01 -6.29 14.83
N SER A 41 3.49 -5.04 14.69
CA SER A 41 4.63 -4.74 13.81
C SER A 41 5.90 -5.44 14.27
N LEU A 42 6.22 -5.35 15.56
CA LEU A 42 7.42 -5.98 16.12
C LEU A 42 7.31 -7.51 16.07
N ALA A 43 6.13 -8.09 16.36
CA ALA A 43 5.89 -9.51 16.23
C ALA A 43 6.02 -10.00 14.77
N ALA A 44 5.53 -9.23 13.80
CA ALA A 44 5.69 -9.53 12.39
C ALA A 44 7.16 -9.51 11.96
N ALA A 45 7.94 -8.53 12.43
CA ALA A 45 9.36 -8.42 12.18
C ALA A 45 10.14 -9.60 12.77
N GLU A 46 9.84 -9.98 14.03
CA GLU A 46 10.42 -11.18 14.68
C GLU A 46 10.08 -12.46 13.92
N ALA A 47 8.87 -12.57 13.38
CA ALA A 47 8.45 -13.69 12.53
C ALA A 47 9.11 -13.70 11.13
N GLY A 48 9.86 -12.65 10.76
CA GLY A 48 10.65 -12.58 9.53
C GLY A 48 10.11 -11.63 8.44
N ALA A 49 9.17 -10.73 8.77
CA ALA A 49 8.78 -9.69 7.83
C ALA A 49 9.95 -8.72 7.61
N ALA A 50 10.38 -8.60 6.35
CA ALA A 50 11.46 -7.69 5.95
C ALA A 50 10.96 -6.25 5.76
N ILE A 51 9.68 -6.09 5.47
CA ILE A 51 9.02 -4.80 5.25
C ILE A 51 7.75 -4.76 6.10
N LEU A 52 7.55 -3.63 6.78
CA LEU A 52 6.33 -3.32 7.54
C LEU A 52 5.58 -2.21 6.81
N HIS A 53 4.45 -2.56 6.19
CA HIS A 53 3.57 -1.61 5.53
C HIS A 53 2.57 -1.04 6.53
N LEU A 54 2.65 0.26 6.78
CA LEU A 54 2.03 0.90 7.92
C LEU A 54 0.96 1.91 7.51
N HIS A 55 -0.15 1.84 8.24
CA HIS A 55 -1.23 2.81 8.26
C HIS A 55 -1.45 3.30 9.68
N ALA A 56 -2.06 4.47 9.84
CA ALA A 56 -2.54 4.96 11.12
C ALA A 56 -4.08 4.93 11.18
N ARG A 57 -4.61 4.92 12.38
CA ARG A 57 -6.05 4.95 12.64
C ARG A 57 -6.40 5.91 13.77
N HIS A 58 -7.56 6.54 13.66
CA HIS A 58 -8.19 7.23 14.76
C HIS A 58 -8.66 6.22 15.84
N PRO A 59 -8.95 6.69 17.08
CA PRO A 59 -9.41 5.80 18.17
C PRO A 59 -10.70 5.01 17.86
N ASP A 60 -11.52 5.49 16.95
CA ASP A 60 -12.72 4.80 16.47
C ASP A 60 -12.46 3.87 15.27
N GLY A 61 -11.19 3.68 14.92
CA GLY A 61 -10.75 2.79 13.84
C GLY A 61 -10.82 3.36 12.43
N ARG A 62 -11.29 4.60 12.24
CA ARG A 62 -11.23 5.27 10.92
C ARG A 62 -9.76 5.43 10.47
N PRO A 63 -9.47 5.31 9.16
CA PRO A 63 -8.14 5.62 8.64
C PRO A 63 -7.70 7.03 9.02
N ASP A 64 -6.48 7.15 9.53
CA ASP A 64 -5.80 8.40 9.83
C ASP A 64 -4.57 8.54 8.92
N GLN A 65 -4.41 9.70 8.31
CA GLN A 65 -3.25 10.02 7.47
C GLN A 65 -2.55 11.29 7.95
N SER A 66 -2.76 11.65 9.20
CA SER A 66 -2.03 12.76 9.81
C SER A 66 -0.61 12.34 10.19
N PRO A 67 0.40 13.20 10.04
CA PRO A 67 1.74 12.95 10.58
C PRO A 67 1.72 12.60 12.08
N GLU A 68 0.81 13.22 12.85
CA GLU A 68 0.65 12.99 14.30
C GLU A 68 0.22 11.55 14.59
N GLY A 69 -0.70 10.98 13.80
CA GLY A 69 -1.11 9.58 13.92
C GLY A 69 0.06 8.62 13.74
N PHE A 70 0.92 8.88 12.74
CA PHE A 70 2.13 8.09 12.51
C PHE A 70 3.20 8.31 13.58
N ALA A 71 3.36 9.53 14.13
CA ALA A 71 4.30 9.82 15.21
C ALA A 71 4.08 8.95 16.45
N ALA A 72 2.85 8.54 16.68
CA ALA A 72 2.48 7.78 17.87
C ALA A 72 3.12 6.37 17.92
N PHE A 73 3.51 5.79 16.78
CA PHE A 73 4.05 4.43 16.73
C PHE A 73 5.38 4.30 15.98
N LEU A 74 5.67 5.13 14.96
CA LEU A 74 6.86 4.99 14.13
C LEU A 74 8.18 4.94 14.90
N PRO A 75 8.46 5.84 15.90
CA PRO A 75 9.73 5.82 16.60
C PRO A 75 9.97 4.50 17.35
N ARG A 76 8.94 3.94 17.96
CA ARG A 76 9.05 2.67 18.71
C ARG A 76 9.27 1.48 17.78
N ILE A 77 8.59 1.43 16.65
CA ILE A 77 8.80 0.40 15.63
C ILE A 77 10.25 0.48 15.13
N LYS A 78 10.70 1.68 14.75
CA LYS A 78 12.05 1.87 14.19
C LYS A 78 13.17 1.58 15.18
N GLN A 79 12.92 1.76 16.48
CA GLN A 79 13.86 1.38 17.54
C GLN A 79 13.87 -0.12 17.83
N GLY A 80 12.76 -0.80 17.57
CA GLY A 80 12.57 -2.21 17.91
C GLY A 80 12.94 -3.22 16.79
N THR A 81 13.15 -2.76 15.56
CA THR A 81 13.49 -3.65 14.44
C THR A 81 14.27 -2.95 13.34
N ASP A 82 15.07 -3.74 12.59
CA ASP A 82 15.75 -3.32 11.36
C ASP A 82 14.89 -3.50 10.09
N SER A 83 13.64 -3.96 10.23
CA SER A 83 12.72 -4.09 9.09
C SER A 83 12.49 -2.74 8.42
N VAL A 84 12.37 -2.76 7.10
CA VAL A 84 12.11 -1.56 6.29
C VAL A 84 10.72 -1.02 6.62
N VAL A 85 10.65 0.25 6.95
CA VAL A 85 9.38 0.96 7.14
C VAL A 85 8.84 1.42 5.80
N ASN A 86 7.61 1.00 5.48
CA ASN A 86 6.85 1.40 4.30
C ASN A 86 5.61 2.18 4.76
N ILE A 87 5.60 3.50 4.52
CA ILE A 87 4.46 4.36 4.86
C ILE A 87 3.51 4.43 3.66
N THR A 88 2.23 4.14 3.89
CA THR A 88 1.21 4.31 2.86
C THR A 88 1.09 5.75 2.39
N THR A 89 0.89 5.97 1.07
CA THR A 89 0.34 7.21 0.52
C THR A 89 -1.10 7.03 0.02
N GLY A 90 -1.71 5.89 0.35
CA GLY A 90 -3.09 5.58 0.00
C GLY A 90 -4.09 6.32 0.88
N GLY A 91 -3.92 6.26 2.18
CA GLY A 91 -4.83 6.90 3.15
C GLY A 91 -6.27 6.47 2.96
N SER A 92 -7.13 7.45 2.77
CA SER A 92 -8.55 7.27 2.42
C SER A 92 -8.85 7.99 1.10
N PRO A 93 -9.75 7.44 0.26
CA PRO A 93 -10.12 8.05 -1.01
C PRO A 93 -10.80 9.43 -0.88
N TYR A 94 -11.21 9.79 0.31
CA TYR A 94 -11.80 11.13 0.61
C TYR A 94 -10.73 12.20 0.88
N MET A 95 -9.46 11.82 1.01
CA MET A 95 -8.35 12.72 1.29
C MET A 95 -7.73 13.24 0.00
N SER A 96 -7.25 14.48 0.02
CA SER A 96 -6.43 15.04 -1.05
C SER A 96 -5.08 14.30 -1.15
N VAL A 97 -4.41 14.42 -2.32
CA VAL A 97 -3.08 13.82 -2.48
C VAL A 97 -2.07 14.40 -1.49
N ALA A 98 -2.17 15.69 -1.15
CA ALA A 98 -1.30 16.33 -0.18
C ALA A 98 -1.46 15.74 1.23
N GLU A 99 -2.70 15.56 1.69
CA GLU A 99 -2.99 14.91 2.98
C GLU A 99 -2.45 13.47 3.00
N ARG A 100 -2.69 12.69 1.95
CA ARG A 100 -2.22 11.31 1.86
C ARG A 100 -0.70 11.19 1.87
N THR A 101 0.01 12.17 1.32
CA THR A 101 1.48 12.16 1.20
C THR A 101 2.17 12.75 2.44
N ALA A 102 1.47 13.52 3.26
CA ALA A 102 2.05 14.26 4.38
C ALA A 102 2.91 13.41 5.34
N PRO A 103 2.50 12.18 5.78
CA PRO A 103 3.35 11.36 6.64
C PRO A 103 4.66 10.94 5.99
N ALA A 104 4.61 10.49 4.72
CA ALA A 104 5.81 10.09 3.98
C ALA A 104 6.76 11.28 3.74
N ALA A 105 6.22 12.47 3.45
CA ALA A 105 7.00 13.68 3.32
C ALA A 105 7.65 14.12 4.65
N THR A 106 6.94 13.94 5.76
CA THR A 106 7.40 14.35 7.09
C THR A 106 8.46 13.40 7.65
N TYR A 107 8.21 12.08 7.58
CA TYR A 107 9.07 11.08 8.23
C TYR A 107 10.12 10.48 7.31
N GLN A 108 10.06 10.74 6.02
CA GLN A 108 11.05 10.32 5.03
C GLN A 108 11.47 8.85 5.21
N PRO A 109 10.50 7.90 5.11
CA PRO A 109 10.78 6.49 5.32
C PRO A 109 11.70 5.94 4.23
N GLU A 110 12.27 4.77 4.45
CA GLU A 110 13.01 4.05 3.42
C GLU A 110 12.12 3.71 2.21
N LEU A 111 10.85 3.40 2.50
CA LEU A 111 9.87 2.98 1.49
C LEU A 111 8.54 3.69 1.73
N ALA A 112 7.83 4.03 0.66
CA ALA A 112 6.43 4.44 0.68
C ALA A 112 5.67 3.68 -0.40
N SER A 113 4.37 3.42 -0.21
CA SER A 113 3.57 2.85 -1.29
C SER A 113 2.97 3.93 -2.17
N LEU A 114 2.83 3.65 -3.47
CA LEU A 114 2.22 4.55 -4.44
C LEU A 114 1.36 3.79 -5.44
N ASN A 115 0.06 4.02 -5.40
CA ASN A 115 -0.87 3.49 -6.38
C ASN A 115 -0.68 4.20 -7.74
N MET A 116 -0.43 3.42 -8.80
CA MET A 116 -0.03 3.93 -10.11
C MET A 116 -1.20 4.29 -11.03
N GLY A 117 -2.40 4.48 -10.49
CA GLY A 117 -3.55 4.96 -11.28
C GLY A 117 -4.81 5.16 -10.46
N SER A 118 -5.77 5.82 -11.08
CA SER A 118 -7.12 5.96 -10.53
C SER A 118 -7.94 4.71 -10.82
N MET A 119 -8.84 4.36 -9.91
CA MET A 119 -9.74 3.22 -10.08
C MET A 119 -11.02 3.39 -9.27
N ASN A 120 -12.10 2.72 -9.67
CA ASN A 120 -13.21 2.49 -8.76
C ASN A 120 -12.71 1.66 -7.58
N PHE A 121 -13.20 1.93 -6.38
CA PHE A 121 -12.73 1.25 -5.17
C PHE A 121 -13.95 0.74 -4.37
N GLY A 122 -14.46 -0.42 -4.79
CA GLY A 122 -15.74 -0.94 -4.30
C GLY A 122 -15.58 -1.84 -3.07
N LEU A 123 -16.06 -1.38 -1.92
CA LEU A 123 -16.15 -2.16 -0.68
C LEU A 123 -17.59 -2.52 -0.31
N TYR A 124 -18.57 -1.91 -0.97
CA TYR A 124 -19.99 -2.09 -0.68
C TYR A 124 -20.49 -3.57 -0.72
N PRO A 125 -19.90 -4.51 -1.47
CA PRO A 125 -20.33 -5.92 -1.39
C PRO A 125 -20.09 -6.55 -0.01
N MET A 126 -19.19 -5.98 0.81
CA MET A 126 -18.97 -6.45 2.17
C MET A 126 -20.20 -6.30 3.07
N LEU A 127 -21.15 -5.41 2.73
CA LEU A 127 -22.44 -5.28 3.41
C LEU A 127 -23.30 -6.56 3.36
N ASN A 128 -23.04 -7.45 2.40
CA ASN A 128 -23.69 -8.76 2.36
C ASN A 128 -23.16 -9.72 3.44
N ARG A 129 -21.95 -9.48 3.93
CA ARG A 129 -21.28 -10.32 4.93
C ARG A 129 -21.35 -9.73 6.33
N TYR A 130 -21.26 -8.40 6.43
CA TYR A 130 -21.24 -7.68 7.71
C TYR A 130 -22.51 -6.85 7.83
N THR A 131 -23.33 -7.18 8.83
CA THR A 131 -24.65 -6.54 9.06
C THR A 131 -24.70 -5.74 10.36
N GLU A 132 -23.80 -6.06 11.30
CA GLU A 132 -23.68 -5.39 12.59
C GLU A 132 -22.36 -4.61 12.63
N PHE A 133 -22.42 -3.37 13.13
CA PHE A 133 -21.28 -2.46 13.14
C PHE A 133 -21.12 -1.85 14.53
N THR A 134 -19.87 -1.74 14.96
CA THR A 134 -19.50 -1.13 16.25
C THR A 134 -19.66 0.39 16.21
N TYR A 135 -19.33 0.98 15.03
CA TYR A 135 -19.38 2.42 14.83
C TYR A 135 -20.26 2.77 13.64
N ASP A 136 -21.04 3.84 13.74
CA ASP A 136 -21.96 4.30 12.69
C ASP A 136 -21.26 4.61 11.35
N TRP A 137 -20.00 5.04 11.40
CA TRP A 137 -19.23 5.38 10.21
C TRP A 137 -18.92 4.15 9.32
N GLU A 138 -18.84 2.94 9.88
CA GLU A 138 -18.42 1.74 9.14
C GLU A 138 -19.42 1.40 8.02
N ARG A 139 -20.71 1.38 8.34
CA ARG A 139 -21.75 1.14 7.33
C ARG A 139 -21.72 2.22 6.24
N ALA A 140 -21.69 3.49 6.63
CA ALA A 140 -21.67 4.60 5.70
C ALA A 140 -20.43 4.58 4.80
N HIS A 141 -19.27 4.18 5.33
CA HIS A 141 -18.03 4.00 4.58
C HIS A 141 -18.18 2.92 3.50
N LEU A 142 -18.74 1.77 3.85
CA LEU A 142 -18.95 0.68 2.89
C LEU A 142 -19.97 1.07 1.82
N GLU A 143 -21.13 1.63 2.21
CA GLU A 143 -22.16 2.08 1.26
C GLU A 143 -21.63 3.15 0.30
N GLY A 144 -20.88 4.13 0.83
CA GLY A 144 -20.30 5.23 0.05
C GLY A 144 -19.28 4.77 -0.99
N SER A 145 -18.65 3.60 -0.79
CA SER A 145 -17.68 3.05 -1.74
C SER A 145 -18.30 2.69 -3.11
N ARG A 146 -19.63 2.67 -3.23
CA ARG A 146 -20.32 2.44 -4.49
C ARG A 146 -20.16 3.61 -5.47
N ASP A 147 -19.98 4.82 -4.95
CA ASP A 147 -19.79 6.05 -5.73
C ASP A 147 -18.40 6.65 -5.47
N LEU A 148 -17.39 5.77 -5.40
CA LEU A 148 -16.05 6.17 -5.01
C LEU A 148 -15.04 5.86 -6.09
N VAL A 149 -14.29 6.89 -6.50
CA VAL A 149 -13.09 6.76 -7.31
C VAL A 149 -11.87 7.04 -6.42
N PHE A 150 -11.03 6.02 -6.22
CA PHE A 150 -9.70 6.26 -5.67
C PHE A 150 -8.90 7.03 -6.71
N ARG A 151 -8.69 8.29 -6.43
CA ARG A 151 -8.07 9.21 -7.38
C ARG A 151 -6.54 9.21 -7.25
N ASN A 152 -5.86 8.88 -8.36
CA ASN A 152 -4.44 9.08 -8.58
C ASN A 152 -4.24 9.43 -10.06
N SER A 153 -4.50 10.70 -10.41
CA SER A 153 -4.24 11.23 -11.75
C SER A 153 -2.71 11.30 -11.99
N PHE A 154 -2.28 11.48 -13.21
CA PHE A 154 -0.86 11.72 -13.53
C PHE A 154 -0.27 12.85 -12.70
N LYS A 155 -1.01 13.93 -12.49
CA LYS A 155 -0.58 15.05 -11.65
C LYS A 155 -0.44 14.66 -10.18
N ASP A 156 -1.34 13.80 -9.66
CA ASP A 156 -1.27 13.33 -8.28
C ASP A 156 -0.05 12.42 -8.09
N ILE A 157 0.23 11.54 -9.06
CA ILE A 157 1.41 10.67 -9.05
C ILE A 157 2.70 11.51 -9.13
N GLU A 158 2.77 12.49 -10.02
CA GLU A 158 3.90 13.43 -10.11
C GLU A 158 4.16 14.12 -8.78
N TYR A 159 3.11 14.63 -8.13
CA TYR A 159 3.21 15.29 -6.82
C TYR A 159 3.85 14.38 -5.76
N VAL A 160 3.40 13.11 -5.67
CA VAL A 160 3.95 12.16 -4.69
C VAL A 160 5.42 11.84 -5.00
N LEU A 161 5.75 11.60 -6.27
CA LEU A 161 7.11 11.32 -6.70
C LEU A 161 8.05 12.49 -6.40
N GLU A 162 7.69 13.70 -6.78
CA GLU A 162 8.49 14.90 -6.54
C GLU A 162 8.68 15.17 -5.05
N THR A 163 7.62 14.98 -4.25
CA THR A 163 7.66 15.22 -2.80
C THR A 163 8.58 14.24 -2.08
N CYS A 164 8.58 12.96 -2.44
CA CYS A 164 9.24 11.91 -1.67
C CYS A 164 10.61 11.49 -2.22
N TYR A 165 10.85 11.48 -3.54
CA TYR A 165 12.16 11.09 -4.06
C TYR A 165 13.30 11.99 -3.62
N GLY A 166 13.05 13.29 -3.48
CA GLY A 166 14.03 14.28 -3.00
C GLY A 166 14.56 13.96 -1.61
N ASN A 167 13.80 13.21 -0.83
CA ASN A 167 14.13 12.81 0.54
C ASN A 167 14.85 11.45 0.62
N GLY A 168 15.08 10.78 -0.51
CA GLY A 168 15.70 9.44 -0.56
C GLY A 168 14.71 8.29 -0.38
N THR A 169 13.42 8.55 -0.14
CA THR A 169 12.36 7.53 -0.07
C THR A 169 12.25 6.79 -1.40
N ARG A 170 12.16 5.47 -1.36
CA ARG A 170 11.86 4.60 -2.50
C ARG A 170 10.37 4.24 -2.51
N PHE A 171 9.89 3.63 -3.60
CA PHE A 171 8.48 3.30 -3.71
C PHE A 171 8.24 1.81 -3.95
N GLU A 172 7.21 1.29 -3.27
CA GLU A 172 6.46 0.12 -3.66
C GLU A 172 5.30 0.61 -4.56
N PHE A 173 5.39 0.29 -5.85
CA PHE A 173 4.42 0.72 -6.85
C PHE A 173 3.24 -0.24 -6.88
N GLU A 174 2.09 0.17 -6.34
CA GLU A 174 0.89 -0.63 -6.33
C GLU A 174 0.16 -0.57 -7.67
N SER A 175 -0.10 -1.73 -8.25
CA SER A 175 -0.77 -1.89 -9.53
C SER A 175 -1.99 -2.80 -9.38
N TYR A 176 -3.16 -2.23 -9.57
CA TYR A 176 -4.46 -2.91 -9.44
C TYR A 176 -5.03 -3.35 -10.80
N ASP A 177 -4.39 -2.93 -11.88
CA ASP A 177 -4.71 -3.30 -13.25
C ASP A 177 -3.46 -3.15 -14.13
N THR A 178 -3.48 -3.76 -15.32
CA THR A 178 -2.36 -3.65 -16.28
C THR A 178 -2.10 -2.23 -16.73
N SER A 179 -3.11 -1.36 -16.77
CA SER A 179 -2.97 0.06 -17.09
C SER A 179 -2.04 0.79 -16.11
N HIS A 180 -2.02 0.39 -14.85
CA HIS A 180 -1.14 0.96 -13.83
C HIS A 180 0.35 0.65 -14.11
N LEU A 181 0.65 -0.53 -14.67
CA LEU A 181 2.00 -0.88 -15.10
C LEU A 181 2.49 0.03 -16.24
N TYR A 182 1.62 0.36 -17.19
CA TYR A 182 1.94 1.30 -18.26
C TYR A 182 2.12 2.72 -17.75
N ASN A 183 1.35 3.13 -16.74
CA ASN A 183 1.55 4.42 -16.10
C ASN A 183 2.95 4.48 -15.43
N LEU A 184 3.36 3.42 -14.74
CA LEU A 184 4.70 3.32 -14.14
C LEU A 184 5.79 3.41 -15.23
N ALA A 185 5.63 2.68 -16.33
CA ALA A 185 6.56 2.72 -17.45
C ALA A 185 6.66 4.14 -18.05
N HIS A 186 5.53 4.83 -18.21
CA HIS A 186 5.50 6.23 -18.67
C HIS A 186 6.34 7.16 -17.77
N PHE A 187 6.25 7.02 -16.44
CA PHE A 187 7.04 7.84 -15.52
C PHE A 187 8.53 7.42 -15.51
N ALA A 188 8.81 6.14 -15.71
CA ALA A 188 10.19 5.64 -15.86
C ALA A 188 10.84 6.20 -17.13
N ASP A 189 10.15 6.19 -18.26
CA ASP A 189 10.64 6.74 -19.55
C ASP A 189 10.91 8.25 -19.46
N ARG A 190 10.17 8.98 -18.62
CA ARG A 190 10.41 10.39 -18.34
C ARG A 190 11.52 10.65 -17.32
N GLY A 191 12.11 9.59 -16.75
CA GLY A 191 13.16 9.69 -15.74
C GLY A 191 12.69 10.10 -14.34
N LEU A 192 11.38 10.12 -14.10
CA LEU A 192 10.79 10.44 -12.78
C LEU A 192 10.83 9.25 -11.83
N VAL A 193 10.92 8.04 -12.34
CA VAL A 193 11.08 6.80 -11.58
C VAL A 193 12.34 6.07 -12.02
N LYS A 194 13.10 5.54 -11.07
CA LYS A 194 14.37 4.85 -11.34
C LYS A 194 14.34 3.40 -10.88
N ALA A 195 14.96 2.52 -11.67
CA ALA A 195 15.16 1.12 -11.29
C ALA A 195 15.98 0.97 -9.98
N PRO A 196 15.82 -0.15 -9.25
CA PRO A 196 14.88 -1.24 -9.53
C PRO A 196 13.42 -0.83 -9.25
N PHE A 197 12.48 -1.38 -10.03
CA PHE A 197 11.05 -1.14 -9.86
C PHE A 197 10.46 -2.20 -8.94
N PHE A 198 10.12 -1.81 -7.71
CA PHE A 198 9.43 -2.68 -6.77
C PHE A 198 7.93 -2.54 -6.98
N VAL A 199 7.33 -3.52 -7.65
CA VAL A 199 5.94 -3.51 -8.10
C VAL A 199 5.14 -4.51 -7.29
N GLN A 200 4.12 -4.03 -6.59
CA GLN A 200 3.11 -4.87 -5.95
C GLN A 200 1.87 -4.95 -6.84
N SER A 201 1.56 -6.13 -7.36
CA SER A 201 0.30 -6.39 -8.04
C SER A 201 -0.77 -6.80 -7.06
N VAL A 202 -1.89 -6.05 -7.03
CA VAL A 202 -3.00 -6.29 -6.11
C VAL A 202 -4.18 -6.89 -6.89
N PHE A 203 -4.67 -8.04 -6.42
CA PHE A 203 -5.70 -8.83 -7.09
C PHE A 203 -6.96 -8.96 -6.24
N GLY A 204 -8.11 -9.06 -6.90
CA GLY A 204 -9.38 -9.40 -6.27
C GLY A 204 -10.15 -8.26 -5.64
N LEU A 205 -9.64 -7.02 -5.70
CA LEU A 205 -10.37 -5.85 -5.24
C LEU A 205 -11.37 -5.40 -6.31
N LEU A 206 -12.62 -5.14 -5.94
CA LEU A 206 -13.63 -4.66 -6.87
C LEU A 206 -13.26 -3.29 -7.44
N GLY A 207 -13.08 -3.22 -8.74
CA GLY A 207 -12.59 -2.04 -9.46
C GLY A 207 -11.19 -2.23 -10.06
N GLY A 208 -10.46 -3.27 -9.64
CA GLY A 208 -9.20 -3.71 -10.21
C GLY A 208 -9.33 -5.02 -11.00
N ILE A 209 -8.20 -5.60 -11.37
CA ILE A 209 -8.13 -6.90 -12.07
C ILE A 209 -8.57 -8.04 -11.14
N GLY A 210 -9.16 -9.08 -11.73
CA GLY A 210 -9.58 -10.29 -11.02
C GLY A 210 -8.41 -11.09 -10.43
N SER A 211 -8.76 -12.11 -9.63
CA SER A 211 -7.79 -13.00 -8.97
C SER A 211 -7.66 -14.36 -9.66
N HIS A 212 -8.22 -14.53 -10.86
CA HIS A 212 -8.05 -15.77 -11.62
C HIS A 212 -6.55 -15.96 -11.98
N PRO A 213 -6.01 -17.19 -11.97
CA PRO A 213 -4.61 -17.43 -12.31
C PRO A 213 -4.17 -16.83 -13.65
N GLU A 214 -5.05 -16.78 -14.65
CA GLU A 214 -4.75 -16.14 -15.94
C GLU A 214 -4.56 -14.62 -15.82
N ASP A 215 -5.35 -13.95 -14.97
CA ASP A 215 -5.21 -12.52 -14.68
C ASP A 215 -3.88 -12.23 -13.99
N VAL A 216 -3.51 -13.07 -13.01
CA VAL A 216 -2.22 -12.98 -12.31
C VAL A 216 -1.06 -13.15 -13.30
N MET A 217 -1.13 -14.16 -14.18
CA MET A 217 -0.11 -14.40 -15.19
C MET A 217 -0.07 -13.29 -16.25
N HIS A 218 -1.20 -12.70 -16.58
CA HIS A 218 -1.27 -11.57 -17.50
C HIS A 218 -0.55 -10.34 -16.92
N MET A 219 -0.84 -9.99 -15.66
CA MET A 219 -0.14 -8.92 -14.94
C MET A 219 1.38 -9.17 -14.90
N LYS A 220 1.79 -10.39 -14.50
CA LYS A 220 3.21 -10.76 -14.39
C LYS A 220 3.93 -10.63 -15.73
N ARG A 221 3.36 -11.19 -16.82
CA ARG A 221 3.94 -11.12 -18.17
C ARG A 221 4.03 -9.69 -18.68
N THR A 222 3.03 -8.84 -18.35
CA THR A 222 3.06 -7.42 -18.72
C THR A 222 4.17 -6.70 -17.97
N ALA A 223 4.32 -6.93 -16.66
CA ALA A 223 5.39 -6.35 -15.86
C ALA A 223 6.78 -6.81 -16.35
N ASP A 224 6.96 -8.10 -16.64
CA ASP A 224 8.23 -8.63 -17.17
C ASP A 224 8.61 -7.97 -18.50
N ARG A 225 7.63 -7.79 -19.39
CA ARG A 225 7.85 -7.15 -20.70
C ARG A 225 8.24 -5.67 -20.57
N LEU A 226 7.63 -4.96 -19.60
CA LEU A 226 7.88 -3.53 -19.42
C LEU A 226 9.18 -3.24 -18.67
N PHE A 227 9.52 -4.05 -17.67
CA PHE A 227 10.60 -3.75 -16.72
C PHE A 227 11.76 -4.74 -16.74
N GLY A 228 11.62 -5.91 -17.36
CA GLY A 228 12.69 -6.90 -17.54
C GLY A 228 13.40 -7.27 -16.24
N SER A 229 14.74 -7.23 -16.27
CA SER A 229 15.60 -7.56 -15.11
C SER A 229 15.51 -6.55 -13.96
N ASP A 230 14.97 -5.38 -14.20
CA ASP A 230 14.85 -4.32 -13.20
C ASP A 230 13.59 -4.46 -12.32
N LEU A 231 12.70 -5.40 -12.70
CA LEU A 231 11.50 -5.71 -11.92
C LEU A 231 11.86 -6.42 -10.61
N ARG A 232 11.25 -5.95 -9.54
CA ARG A 232 11.10 -6.68 -8.26
C ARG A 232 9.61 -6.79 -8.01
N TRP A 233 9.08 -8.00 -8.12
CA TRP A 233 7.64 -8.24 -8.14
C TRP A 233 7.14 -8.83 -6.84
N SER A 234 6.11 -8.23 -6.29
CA SER A 234 5.34 -8.75 -5.15
C SER A 234 3.85 -8.87 -5.50
N VAL A 235 3.13 -9.61 -4.69
CA VAL A 235 1.71 -9.95 -4.92
C VAL A 235 0.94 -9.76 -3.64
N LEU A 236 -0.24 -9.14 -3.74
CA LEU A 236 -1.24 -9.10 -2.70
C LEU A 236 -2.57 -9.60 -3.28
N GLY A 237 -3.22 -10.53 -2.58
CA GLY A 237 -4.58 -10.99 -2.88
C GLY A 237 -5.55 -10.43 -1.86
N ALA A 238 -6.59 -9.72 -2.32
CA ALA A 238 -7.73 -9.31 -1.52
C ALA A 238 -8.84 -10.37 -1.68
N GLY A 239 -9.36 -10.94 -0.54
CA GLY A 239 -10.41 -11.95 -0.61
C GLY A 239 -10.98 -12.35 0.75
#